data_9fb7bc8c7e919ec60789bff19292c57c
#
_entry.id   9fb7bc8c7e919ec60789bff19292c57c
#
_cell.length_a   1.000
_cell.length_b   1.000
_cell.length_c   1.000
_cell.angle_alpha   90.00
_cell.angle_beta   90.00
_cell.angle_gamma   90.00
#
_symmetry.space_group_name_H-M   'P 1'
#
loop_
_entity.id
_entity.type
_entity.pdbx_description
1 polymer ?
#
loop_
_entity_poly.entity_id
_entity_poly.type
_entity_poly.pdbx_seq_one_letter_code
_entity_poly.pdbx_strand_id
1 'polypeptide(L)' 'TLGALELLETHQLPPLSFIQRHVSGDWGDICVEDRQANADALQYGYRLMSVYAITPSDKLWIITEADRSSTTLLLPEEY' A
#
# COMPACT_ATOMS: atom_id res chain seq x y z
N THR A 1 2.78 -2.92 9.93
CA THR A 1 3.70 -2.58 11.02
C THR A 1 2.95 -1.91 12.17
N LEU A 2 3.60 -1.83 13.31
CA LEU A 2 3.01 -1.15 14.48
C LEU A 2 2.75 0.33 14.17
N GLY A 3 3.68 1.00 13.52
CA GLY A 3 3.50 2.41 13.14
C GLY A 3 2.31 2.61 12.22
N ALA A 4 2.13 1.74 11.24
CA ALA A 4 0.97 1.81 10.34
C ALA A 4 -0.34 1.58 11.10
N LEU A 5 -0.38 0.61 12.01
CA LEU A 5 -1.56 0.34 12.82
C LEU A 5 -1.90 1.53 13.73
N GLU A 6 -0.89 2.16 14.34
CA GLU A 6 -1.09 3.33 15.19
C GLU A 6 -1.65 4.52 14.39
N LEU A 7 -1.14 4.75 13.17
CA LEU A 7 -1.65 5.82 12.31
C LEU A 7 -3.13 5.60 11.99
N LEU A 8 -3.48 4.39 11.56
CA LEU A 8 -4.86 4.07 11.21
C LEU A 8 -5.79 4.13 12.42
N GLU A 9 -5.34 3.65 13.57
CA GLU A 9 -6.13 3.70 14.80
C GLU A 9 -6.38 5.14 15.25
N THR A 10 -5.36 5.99 15.17
CA THR A 10 -5.48 7.41 15.53
C THR A 10 -6.58 8.10 14.73
N HIS A 11 -6.74 7.74 13.45
CA HIS A 11 -7.73 8.31 12.56
C HIS A 11 -9.01 7.46 12.44
N GLN A 12 -9.12 6.40 13.25
CA GLN A 12 -10.27 5.51 13.28
C GLN A 12 -10.58 4.90 11.92
N LEU A 13 -9.53 4.49 11.20
CA LEU A 13 -9.64 3.90 9.88
C LEU A 13 -9.32 2.40 9.95
N PRO A 14 -10.22 1.52 9.47
CA PRO A 14 -9.97 0.09 9.53
C PRO A 14 -8.92 -0.33 8.49
N PRO A 15 -7.87 -1.08 8.91
CA PRO A 15 -6.83 -1.54 7.97
C PRO A 15 -7.40 -2.34 6.80
N LEU A 16 -8.45 -3.13 7.04
CA LEU A 16 -9.03 -4.00 6.01
C LEU A 16 -9.53 -3.20 4.81
N SER A 17 -10.06 -1.99 5.01
CA SER A 17 -10.56 -1.18 3.90
C SER A 17 -9.44 -0.82 2.91
N PHE A 18 -8.23 -0.58 3.41
CA PHE A 18 -7.07 -0.29 2.55
C PHE A 18 -6.55 -1.55 1.87
N ILE A 19 -6.55 -2.68 2.57
CA ILE A 19 -6.18 -3.97 1.99
C ILE A 19 -7.14 -4.31 0.84
N GLN A 20 -8.44 -4.07 1.01
CA GLN A 20 -9.44 -4.33 -0.03
C GLN A 20 -9.21 -3.45 -1.26
N ARG A 21 -8.85 -2.18 -1.05
CA ARG A 21 -8.49 -1.29 -2.17
C ARG A 21 -7.27 -1.82 -2.92
N HIS A 22 -6.24 -2.20 -2.18
CA HIS A 22 -4.99 -2.72 -2.74
C HIS A 22 -5.24 -3.97 -3.59
N VAL A 23 -5.98 -4.95 -3.08
CA VAL A 23 -6.23 -6.20 -3.81
C VAL A 23 -7.17 -6.02 -4.99
N SER A 24 -7.95 -4.93 -5.03
CA SER A 24 -8.84 -4.63 -6.15
C SER A 24 -8.17 -3.80 -7.24
N GLY A 25 -6.89 -3.42 -7.07
CA GLY A 25 -6.16 -2.64 -8.05
C GLY A 25 -6.30 -1.13 -7.88
N ASP A 26 -6.85 -0.66 -6.76
CA ASP A 26 -6.88 0.76 -6.42
C ASP A 26 -5.58 1.11 -5.68
N TRP A 27 -4.57 1.52 -6.44
CA TRP A 27 -3.22 1.76 -5.91
C TRP A 27 -3.09 3.08 -5.15
N GLY A 28 -4.14 3.91 -5.11
CA GLY A 28 -4.10 5.20 -4.44
C GLY A 28 -3.28 6.25 -5.18
N ASP A 29 -2.52 7.05 -4.44
CA ASP A 29 -1.77 8.20 -4.96
C ASP A 29 -0.37 7.78 -5.43
N ILE A 30 -0.28 6.96 -6.45
CA ILE A 30 1.01 6.60 -7.05
C ILE A 30 1.23 7.40 -8.34
N CYS A 31 2.50 7.60 -8.69
CA CYS A 31 2.84 8.26 -9.95
C CYS A 31 2.61 7.35 -11.15
N VAL A 32 2.70 7.92 -12.35
CA VAL A 32 2.48 7.15 -13.59
C VAL A 32 3.48 5.99 -13.72
N GLU A 33 4.74 6.23 -13.37
CA GLU A 33 5.79 5.22 -13.41
C GLU A 33 5.49 4.06 -12.47
N ASP A 34 5.02 4.34 -11.27
CA ASP A 34 4.67 3.30 -10.29
C ASP A 34 3.40 2.55 -10.71
N ARG A 35 2.46 3.24 -11.33
CA ARG A 35 1.26 2.60 -11.88
C ARG A 35 1.63 1.60 -12.97
N GLN A 36 2.56 1.98 -13.86
CA GLN A 36 3.06 1.08 -14.88
C GLN A 36 3.83 -0.08 -14.25
N ALA A 37 4.63 0.19 -13.22
CA ALA A 37 5.35 -0.86 -12.50
C ALA A 37 4.38 -1.89 -11.90
N ASN A 38 3.25 -1.45 -11.35
CA ASN A 38 2.23 -2.37 -10.84
C ASN A 38 1.57 -3.19 -11.96
N ALA A 39 1.32 -2.58 -13.12
CA ALA A 39 0.78 -3.30 -14.27
C ALA A 39 1.76 -4.40 -14.72
N ASP A 40 3.05 -4.07 -14.78
CA ASP A 40 4.09 -5.04 -15.10
C ASP A 40 4.18 -6.13 -14.03
N ALA A 41 4.02 -5.75 -12.75
CA ALA A 41 4.06 -6.68 -11.63
C ALA A 41 2.94 -7.72 -11.71
N LEU A 42 1.75 -7.30 -12.11
CA LEU A 42 0.63 -8.23 -12.29
C LEU A 42 0.87 -9.20 -13.44
N GLN A 43 1.53 -8.75 -14.49
CA GLN A 43 1.81 -9.57 -15.66
C GLN A 43 3.01 -10.49 -15.46
N TYR A 44 4.09 -9.99 -14.84
CA TYR A 44 5.38 -10.69 -14.76
C TYR A 44 5.76 -11.18 -13.37
N GLY A 45 4.93 -10.92 -12.35
CA GLY A 45 5.19 -11.43 -11.01
C GLY A 45 6.19 -10.62 -10.21
N TYR A 46 6.15 -9.30 -10.31
CA TYR A 46 6.97 -8.40 -9.50
C TYR A 46 6.20 -7.95 -8.26
N ARG A 47 6.86 -7.19 -7.41
CA ARG A 47 6.28 -6.62 -6.18
C ARG A 47 5.23 -5.56 -6.54
N LEU A 48 4.12 -5.56 -5.79
CA LEU A 48 3.04 -4.58 -5.93
C LEU A 48 3.12 -3.55 -4.81
N MET A 49 2.77 -2.29 -5.10
CA MET A 49 2.80 -1.23 -4.10
C MET A 49 1.64 -0.27 -4.29
N SER A 50 0.99 0.06 -3.17
CA SER A 50 -0.03 1.13 -3.10
C SER A 50 0.42 2.21 -2.14
N VAL A 51 -0.06 3.44 -2.39
CA VAL A 51 0.19 4.61 -1.52
C VAL A 51 -1.15 5.29 -1.27
N TYR A 52 -1.54 5.43 0.00
CA TYR A 52 -2.78 6.08 0.37
C TYR A 52 -2.50 7.27 1.26
N ALA A 53 -3.07 8.43 0.93
CA ALA A 53 -2.99 9.61 1.78
C ALA A 53 -3.98 9.45 2.93
N ILE A 54 -3.49 9.43 4.17
CA ILE A 54 -4.32 9.38 5.37
C ILE A 54 -4.63 10.79 5.84
N THR A 55 -3.60 11.65 5.85
CA THR A 55 -3.70 13.09 6.04
C THR A 55 -2.83 13.76 4.98
N PRO A 56 -2.86 15.10 4.84
CA PRO A 56 -1.96 15.76 3.88
C PRO A 56 -0.48 15.45 4.10
N SER A 57 -0.09 15.12 5.34
CA SER A 57 1.32 14.85 5.67
C SER A 57 1.62 13.39 5.96
N ASP A 58 0.62 12.53 6.08
CA ASP A 58 0.80 11.12 6.46
C ASP A 58 0.33 10.18 5.36
N LYS A 59 1.22 9.29 4.93
CA LYS A 59 0.94 8.29 3.90
C LYS A 59 0.98 6.90 4.49
N LEU A 60 0.16 6.01 3.94
CA LEU A 60 0.21 4.59 4.23
C LEU A 60 0.67 3.87 2.96
N TRP A 61 1.69 3.03 3.09
CA TRP A 61 2.15 2.17 2.00
C TRP A 61 1.66 0.75 2.23
N ILE A 62 1.26 0.07 1.16
CA ILE A 62 1.00 -1.37 1.19
C ILE A 62 1.86 -2.01 0.12
N ILE A 63 2.66 -3.00 0.52
CA ILE A 63 3.56 -3.72 -0.37
C ILE A 63 3.23 -5.20 -0.32
N THR A 64 2.99 -5.80 -1.50
CA THR A 64 2.88 -7.25 -1.65
C THR A 64 4.14 -7.77 -2.32
N GLU A 65 4.78 -8.75 -1.70
CA GLU A 65 6.02 -9.31 -2.22
C GLU A 65 5.81 -10.02 -3.56
N ALA A 66 6.89 -10.16 -4.35
CA ALA A 66 6.83 -10.68 -5.71
C ALA A 66 6.22 -12.10 -5.77
N ASP A 67 6.56 -12.94 -4.79
CA ASP A 67 6.04 -14.31 -4.70
C ASP A 67 4.63 -14.39 -4.09
N ARG A 68 4.05 -13.24 -3.73
CA ARG A 68 2.72 -13.11 -3.11
C ARG A 68 2.65 -13.75 -1.72
N SER A 69 3.78 -13.98 -1.07
CA SER A 69 3.83 -14.63 0.25
C SER A 69 3.37 -13.74 1.38
N SER A 70 3.49 -12.41 1.23
CA SER A 70 3.11 -11.48 2.28
C SER A 70 2.69 -10.14 1.71
N THR A 71 1.80 -9.47 2.46
CA THR A 71 1.37 -8.10 2.20
C THR A 71 1.56 -7.32 3.49
N THR A 72 2.31 -6.22 3.42
CA THR A 72 2.71 -5.43 4.58
C THR A 72 2.16 -4.01 4.45
N LEU A 73 1.53 -3.54 5.53
CA LEU A 73 1.15 -2.14 5.70
C LEU A 73 2.25 -1.46 6.50
N LEU A 74 2.80 -0.37 5.99
CA LEU A 74 3.92 0.30 6.62
C LEU A 74 3.85 1.80 6.35
N LEU A 75 4.60 2.56 7.16
CA LEU A 75 4.82 3.98 6.91
C LEU A 75 6.04 4.15 6.00
N PRO A 76 6.09 5.24 5.17
CA PRO A 76 7.25 5.47 4.30
C PRO A 76 8.58 5.48 5.05
N GLU A 77 8.61 6.03 6.27
CA GLU A 77 9.83 6.09 7.08
C GLU A 77 10.24 4.72 7.65
N GLU A 78 9.38 3.73 7.58
CA GLU A 78 9.68 2.36 8.02
C GLU A 78 10.24 1.50 6.89
N TYR A 79 10.19 2.02 5.67
CA TYR A 79 10.74 1.33 4.51
C TYR A 79 12.27 1.45 4.50
#